data_e4ba3aa4f12d1bb731bb2b1533f05529
#
_entry.id   e4ba3aa4f12d1bb731bb2b1533f05529
#
_cell.length_a   1.000
_cell.length_b   1.000
_cell.length_c   1.000
_cell.angle_alpha   90.00
_cell.angle_beta   90.00
_cell.angle_gamma   90.00
#
_symmetry.space_group_name_H-M   'P 1'
#
loop_
_entity.id
_entity.type
_entity.pdbx_description
1 polymer ?
#
loop_
_entity_poly.entity_id
_entity_poly.type
_entity_poly.pdbx_seq_one_letter_code
_entity_poly.pdbx_strand_id
1 'polypeptide(L)' 'RVAALLADAAVTDGDVLRVPRSFTQLEIATRVGASREMVNHVLRDLVRGGFILKDKQHRMTIVKKLPQHW' A
#
# COMPACT_ATOMS: atom_id res chain seq x y z
N ARG A 1 -7.57 -6.42 -3.99
CA ARG A 1 -7.16 -5.55 -5.11
C ARG A 1 -6.02 -4.63 -4.73
N VAL A 2 -6.27 -3.62 -3.89
CA VAL A 2 -5.20 -2.72 -3.48
C VAL A 2 -4.13 -3.49 -2.71
N ALA A 3 -4.54 -4.31 -1.75
CA ALA A 3 -3.60 -5.08 -0.95
C ALA A 3 -2.78 -6.05 -1.82
N ALA A 4 -3.43 -6.74 -2.74
CA ALA A 4 -2.75 -7.66 -3.64
C ALA A 4 -1.74 -6.93 -4.52
N LEU A 5 -2.11 -5.76 -5.04
CA LEU A 5 -1.22 -4.96 -5.87
C LEU A 5 0.01 -4.51 -5.07
N LEU A 6 -0.20 -4.04 -3.84
CA LEU A 6 0.90 -3.61 -2.99
C LEU A 6 1.83 -4.76 -2.65
N ALA A 7 1.26 -5.92 -2.32
CA ALA A 7 2.06 -7.09 -1.98
C ALA A 7 2.90 -7.56 -3.17
N ASP A 8 2.31 -7.55 -4.37
CA ASP A 8 3.02 -7.96 -5.57
C ASP A 8 4.15 -7.00 -5.94
N ALA A 9 3.93 -5.71 -5.71
CA ALA A 9 4.89 -4.68 -6.08
C ALA A 9 5.98 -4.48 -5.03
N ALA A 10 5.75 -4.93 -3.80
CA ALA A 10 6.67 -4.69 -2.70
C ALA A 10 8.01 -5.39 -2.91
N VAL A 11 9.06 -4.70 -2.50
CA VAL A 11 10.44 -5.22 -2.58
C VAL A 11 10.92 -5.53 -1.17
N THR A 12 11.55 -6.70 -1.02
CA THR A 12 12.09 -7.12 0.26
C THR A 12 13.27 -6.24 0.65
N ASP A 13 13.24 -5.72 1.87
CA ASP A 13 14.30 -4.91 2.43
C ASP A 13 14.50 -5.34 3.89
N GLY A 14 15.43 -6.27 4.10
CA GLY A 14 15.61 -6.89 5.41
C GLY A 14 14.39 -7.71 5.79
N ASP A 15 13.78 -7.40 6.92
CA ASP A 15 12.62 -8.11 7.43
C ASP A 15 11.30 -7.49 7.01
N VAL A 16 11.34 -6.45 6.19
CA VAL A 16 10.13 -5.73 5.79
C VAL A 16 10.00 -5.69 4.28
N LEU A 17 8.79 -5.40 3.82
CA LEU A 17 8.51 -5.19 2.39
C LEU A 17 8.24 -3.71 2.17
N ARG A 18 8.94 -3.10 1.22
CA ARG A 18 8.76 -1.69 0.90
C ARG A 18 8.02 -1.55 -0.43
N VAL A 19 7.02 -0.68 -0.42
CA VAL A 19 6.30 -0.34 -1.64
C VAL A 19 7.16 0.66 -2.44
N PRO A 20 7.37 0.44 -3.74
CA PRO A 20 8.18 1.36 -4.55
C PRO A 20 7.59 2.77 -4.55
N ARG A 21 8.48 3.76 -4.62
CA ARG A 21 8.07 5.18 -4.66
C ARG A 21 7.20 5.52 -5.85
N SER A 22 7.35 4.81 -6.95
CA SER A 22 6.53 5.02 -8.14
C SER A 22 5.06 4.67 -7.93
N PHE A 23 4.75 3.97 -6.84
CA PHE A 23 3.37 3.59 -6.53
C PHE A 23 2.67 4.70 -5.75
N THR A 24 2.38 5.80 -6.45
CA THR A 24 1.56 6.87 -5.88
C THR A 24 0.10 6.43 -5.79
N GLN A 25 -0.71 7.19 -5.07
CA GLN A 25 -2.14 6.91 -4.99
C GLN A 25 -2.78 6.88 -6.39
N LEU A 26 -2.36 7.79 -7.25
CA LEU A 26 -2.88 7.83 -8.61
C LEU A 26 -2.49 6.56 -9.38
N GLU A 27 -1.25 6.14 -9.26
CA GLU A 27 -0.77 4.93 -9.93
C GLU A 27 -1.55 3.70 -9.46
N ILE A 28 -1.74 3.57 -8.16
CA ILE A 28 -2.51 2.47 -7.58
C ILE A 28 -3.94 2.52 -8.09
N ALA A 29 -4.57 3.69 -8.06
CA ALA A 29 -5.96 3.84 -8.51
C ALA A 29 -6.10 3.44 -9.97
N THR A 30 -5.16 3.84 -10.81
CA THR A 30 -5.17 3.50 -12.23
C THR A 30 -5.07 1.99 -12.43
N ARG A 31 -4.19 1.34 -11.70
CA ARG A 31 -3.95 -0.10 -11.86
C ARG A 31 -5.11 -0.96 -11.36
N VAL A 32 -5.80 -0.52 -10.29
CA VAL A 32 -6.92 -1.30 -9.76
C VAL A 32 -8.26 -0.87 -10.34
N GLY A 33 -8.29 0.19 -11.12
CA GLY A 33 -9.52 0.68 -11.71
C GLY A 33 -10.45 1.34 -10.70
N ALA A 34 -9.89 2.03 -9.71
CA ALA A 34 -10.63 2.69 -8.65
C ALA A 34 -10.32 4.18 -8.64
N SER A 35 -11.09 4.95 -7.86
CA SER A 35 -10.83 6.38 -7.68
C SER A 35 -9.68 6.58 -6.69
N ARG A 36 -9.03 7.75 -6.77
CA ARG A 36 -8.01 8.11 -5.79
C ARG A 36 -8.57 8.18 -4.38
N GLU A 37 -9.82 8.63 -4.24
CA GLU A 37 -10.47 8.69 -2.94
C GLU A 37 -10.62 7.31 -2.33
N MET A 38 -11.02 6.33 -3.11
CA MET A 38 -11.15 4.95 -2.66
C MET A 38 -9.79 4.41 -2.22
N VAL A 39 -8.75 4.62 -3.03
CA VAL A 39 -7.40 4.17 -2.71
C VAL A 39 -6.91 4.84 -1.42
N ASN A 40 -7.11 6.15 -1.30
CA ASN A 40 -6.71 6.87 -0.09
C ASN A 40 -7.41 6.29 1.15
N HIS A 41 -8.70 6.00 1.03
CA HIS A 41 -9.46 5.42 2.13
C HIS A 41 -8.89 4.06 2.55
N VAL A 42 -8.63 3.19 1.58
CA VAL A 42 -8.07 1.86 1.84
C VAL A 42 -6.70 1.98 2.50
N LEU A 43 -5.84 2.85 1.97
CA LEU A 43 -4.49 3.03 2.53
C LEU A 43 -4.54 3.55 3.97
N ARG A 44 -5.45 4.48 4.25
CA ARG A 44 -5.62 4.99 5.61
C ARG A 44 -6.06 3.89 6.57
N ASP A 45 -6.96 3.02 6.13
CA ASP A 45 -7.41 1.90 6.95
C ASP A 45 -6.26 0.91 7.20
N LEU A 46 -5.44 0.65 6.20
CA LEU A 46 -4.29 -0.24 6.36
C LEU A 46 -3.25 0.34 7.33
N VAL A 47 -3.03 1.65 7.29
CA VAL A 47 -2.15 2.31 8.24
C VAL A 47 -2.74 2.25 9.64
N ARG A 48 -4.02 2.51 9.77
CA ARG A 48 -4.72 2.50 11.05
C ARG A 48 -4.71 1.11 11.69
N GLY A 49 -4.82 0.08 10.87
CA GLY A 49 -4.77 -1.30 11.35
C GLY A 49 -3.37 -1.81 11.66
N GLY A 50 -2.34 -1.00 11.42
CA GLY A 50 -0.97 -1.39 11.69
C GLY A 50 -0.35 -2.32 10.66
N PHE A 51 -0.97 -2.45 9.48
CA PHE A 51 -0.43 -3.29 8.41
C PHE A 51 0.65 -2.58 7.61
N ILE A 52 0.55 -1.27 7.48
CA ILE A 52 1.47 -0.44 6.71
C ILE A 52 1.92 0.72 7.59
N LEU A 53 3.21 1.02 7.53
CA LEU A 53 3.77 2.24 8.12
C LEU A 53 4.08 3.21 7.00
N LYS A 54 3.77 4.48 7.24
CA LYS A 54 4.01 5.55 6.29
C LYS A 54 4.93 6.56 6.94
N ASP A 55 6.07 6.84 6.31
CA ASP A 55 7.04 7.76 6.87
C ASP A 55 6.79 9.21 6.41
N LYS A 56 7.67 10.12 6.82
CA LYS A 56 7.55 11.54 6.49
C LYS A 56 7.65 11.82 5.00
N GLN A 57 8.27 10.91 4.25
CA GLN A 57 8.44 11.03 2.81
C GLN A 57 7.36 10.28 2.04
N HIS A 58 6.31 9.86 2.74
CA HIS A 58 5.18 9.11 2.17
C HIS A 58 5.57 7.75 1.63
N ARG A 59 6.67 7.20 2.11
CA ARG A 59 7.06 5.83 1.78
C ARG A 59 6.23 4.86 2.60
N MET A 60 5.77 3.80 1.96
CA MET A 60 4.98 2.79 2.61
C MET A 60 5.81 1.54 2.85
N THR A 61 5.71 1.00 4.06
CA THR A 61 6.37 -0.25 4.45
C THR A 61 5.31 -1.21 4.96
N ILE A 62 5.27 -2.41 4.39
CA ILE A 62 4.33 -3.44 4.81
C ILE A 62 4.97 -4.21 5.96
N VAL A 63 4.36 -4.15 7.14
CA VAL A 63 4.91 -4.77 8.35
C VAL A 63 4.12 -5.98 8.83
N LYS A 64 2.93 -6.20 8.27
CA LYS A 64 2.10 -7.38 8.54
C LYS A 64 1.47 -7.85 7.26
N LYS A 65 1.06 -9.13 7.22
CA LYS A 65 0.35 -9.67 6.07
C LYS A 65 -0.93 -8.86 5.85
N LEU A 66 -1.09 -8.37 4.63
CA LEU A 66 -2.23 -7.53 4.29
C LEU A 66 -3.52 -8.35 4.20
N PRO A 67 -4.67 -7.78 4.62
CA PRO A 67 -5.96 -8.44 4.44
C PRO A 67 -6.27 -8.58 2.95
N GLN A 68 -6.74 -9.76 2.55
CA GLN A 68 -6.96 -10.04 1.13
C GLN A 68 -8.18 -9.34 0.55
N HIS A 69 -9.10 -8.92 1.40
CA HIS A 69 -10.34 -8.29 0.92
C HIS A 69 -10.18 -6.81 0.56
N TRP A 70 -9.02 -6.24 0.82
CA TRP A 70 -8.76 -4.84 0.46
C TRP A 70 -8.35 -4.67 -1.02
#